data_826f1600ecf8467ef6faef497790f59c
#
_entry.id   826f1600ecf8467ef6faef497790f59c
#
_cell.length_a   1.000
_cell.length_b   1.000
_cell.length_c   1.000
_cell.angle_alpha   90.00
_cell.angle_beta   90.00
_cell.angle_gamma   90.00
#
_symmetry.space_group_name_H-M   'P 1'
#
loop_
_entity.id
_entity.type
_entity.pdbx_description
1 polymer ?
#
loop_
_entity_poly.entity_id
_entity_poly.type
_entity_poly.pdbx_seq_one_letter_code
_entity_poly.pdbx_strand_id
1 'polypeptide(L)'
;MTSATSTSGLFMKKAGRVGDSPISGSGFYVDSKVGGASATGLGEDVMKGCVAYEIVRLMKDGMHPQAACEKAVNMFDLELKERRGQAGDMSLVAMNNKGEWGVATNIEGFSFAVATADQEPIVYLTENKDGKCIHTVASQEWLDNYMATRTAPLEEK
;
A
#
# COMPACT_ATOMS: atom_id res chain seq x y z
N MET A 1 10.23 -13.88 7.06
CA MET A 1 9.16 -13.03 6.51
C MET A 1 9.20 -13.06 4.99
N THR A 2 8.09 -12.78 4.35
CA THR A 2 7.97 -12.68 2.89
C THR A 2 7.17 -11.43 2.55
N SER A 3 7.53 -10.76 1.46
CA SER A 3 6.75 -9.67 0.87
C SER A 3 6.57 -9.96 -0.61
N ALA A 4 5.40 -9.67 -1.13
CA ALA A 4 5.06 -9.90 -2.52
C ALA A 4 4.04 -8.89 -3.03
N THR A 5 4.04 -8.66 -4.33
CA THR A 5 3.04 -7.86 -5.03
C THR A 5 2.55 -8.60 -6.27
N SER A 6 1.33 -8.29 -6.68
CA SER A 6 0.73 -8.75 -7.91
C SER A 6 -0.02 -7.60 -8.58
N THR A 7 0.04 -7.51 -9.90
CA THR A 7 -0.59 -6.42 -10.65
C THR A 7 -0.98 -6.83 -12.05
N SER A 8 -2.07 -6.24 -12.56
CA SER A 8 -2.42 -6.27 -13.99
C SER A 8 -1.66 -5.21 -14.80
N GLY A 9 -0.84 -4.40 -14.15
CA GLY A 9 -0.15 -3.26 -14.73
C GLY A 9 -1.06 -2.03 -14.83
N LEU A 10 -0.60 -1.02 -15.57
CA LEU A 10 -1.35 0.20 -15.81
C LEU A 10 -2.33 -0.01 -16.99
N PHE A 11 -3.56 0.49 -16.83
CA PHE A 11 -4.55 0.49 -17.92
C PHE A 11 -4.01 1.26 -19.13
N MET A 12 -4.20 0.71 -20.32
CA MET A 12 -3.68 1.25 -21.60
C MET A 12 -2.16 1.49 -21.63
N LYS A 13 -1.38 0.78 -20.83
CA LYS A 13 0.07 0.88 -20.87
C LYS A 13 0.64 0.55 -22.24
N LYS A 14 1.73 1.22 -22.62
CA LYS A 14 2.50 0.89 -23.81
C LYS A 14 3.21 -0.47 -23.63
N ALA A 15 3.46 -1.16 -24.74
CA ALA A 15 4.28 -2.37 -24.73
C ALA A 15 5.66 -2.09 -24.10
N GLY A 16 6.11 -2.99 -23.22
CA GLY A 16 7.37 -2.86 -22.49
C GLY A 16 7.31 -2.01 -21.22
N ARG A 17 6.17 -1.38 -20.89
CA ARG A 17 6.04 -0.67 -19.60
C ARG A 17 6.13 -1.64 -18.45
N VAL A 18 6.98 -1.32 -17.49
CA VAL A 18 7.15 -2.00 -16.21
C VAL A 18 6.83 -0.98 -15.10
N GLY A 19 6.00 -1.38 -14.12
CA GLY A 19 5.72 -0.60 -12.92
C GLY A 19 6.62 -1.01 -11.75
N ASP A 20 6.22 -0.60 -10.56
CA ASP A 20 6.91 -0.87 -9.31
C ASP A 20 6.92 -2.34 -8.90
N SER A 21 5.82 -3.07 -9.20
CA SER A 21 5.52 -4.38 -8.63
C SER A 21 6.64 -5.42 -8.76
N PRO A 22 7.39 -5.56 -9.88
CA PRO A 22 8.48 -6.53 -9.98
C PRO A 22 9.81 -6.01 -9.42
N ILE A 23 9.86 -4.77 -8.92
CA ILE A 23 11.12 -4.11 -8.54
C ILE A 23 11.28 -4.15 -7.02
N SER A 24 12.28 -4.92 -6.55
CA SER A 24 12.65 -4.95 -5.14
C SER A 24 13.07 -3.56 -4.65
N GLY A 25 12.57 -3.17 -3.50
CA GLY A 25 12.73 -1.83 -2.93
C GLY A 25 11.60 -0.87 -3.29
N SER A 26 10.91 -1.09 -4.41
CA SER A 26 9.82 -0.25 -4.89
C SER A 26 8.45 -0.86 -4.56
N GLY A 27 8.03 -1.88 -5.30
CA GLY A 27 6.75 -2.55 -5.09
C GLY A 27 6.72 -3.45 -3.86
N PHE A 28 7.86 -4.00 -3.48
CA PHE A 28 8.02 -4.80 -2.26
C PHE A 28 9.47 -4.73 -1.74
N TYR A 29 9.61 -4.92 -0.45
CA TYR A 29 10.92 -5.14 0.17
C TYR A 29 10.76 -5.92 1.48
N VAL A 30 11.75 -6.73 1.85
CA VAL A 30 11.75 -7.49 3.10
C VAL A 30 13.17 -7.66 3.65
N ASP A 31 13.32 -7.44 4.96
CA ASP A 31 14.44 -7.87 5.78
C ASP A 31 13.86 -8.67 6.97
N SER A 32 14.10 -9.97 7.01
CA SER A 32 13.51 -10.84 8.04
C SER A 32 13.89 -10.46 9.48
N LYS A 33 14.94 -9.67 9.68
CA LYS A 33 15.31 -9.14 11.00
C LYS A 33 14.52 -7.90 11.39
N VAL A 34 13.86 -7.25 10.44
CA VAL A 34 13.16 -5.99 10.63
C VAL A 34 11.68 -6.13 10.33
N GLY A 35 11.36 -6.44 9.08
CA GLY A 35 9.99 -6.46 8.58
C GLY A 35 9.93 -6.46 7.07
N GLY A 36 8.73 -6.28 6.53
CA GLY A 36 8.49 -6.17 5.10
C GLY A 36 7.43 -5.14 4.77
N ALA A 37 7.44 -4.66 3.54
CA ALA A 37 6.45 -3.74 3.00
C ALA A 37 6.09 -4.10 1.56
N SER A 38 4.84 -3.83 1.17
CA SER A 38 4.34 -3.96 -0.20
C SER A 38 3.59 -2.70 -0.60
N ALA A 39 3.71 -2.33 -1.87
CA ALA A 39 3.19 -1.09 -2.41
C ALA A 39 2.26 -1.34 -3.60
N THR A 40 1.31 -0.44 -3.80
CA THR A 40 0.48 -0.30 -5.00
C THR A 40 0.24 1.17 -5.31
N GLY A 41 -0.13 1.48 -6.56
CA GLY A 41 -0.44 2.85 -6.97
C GLY A 41 0.13 3.18 -8.35
N LEU A 42 0.53 4.45 -8.55
CA LEU A 42 1.22 4.84 -9.76
C LEU A 42 2.68 4.35 -9.70
N GLY A 43 2.94 3.23 -10.39
CA GLY A 43 4.22 2.52 -10.31
C GLY A 43 5.44 3.37 -10.60
N GLU A 44 5.31 4.32 -11.52
CA GLU A 44 6.37 5.25 -11.89
C GLU A 44 6.81 6.17 -10.72
N ASP A 45 5.89 6.48 -9.81
CA ASP A 45 6.20 7.26 -8.62
C ASP A 45 6.74 6.37 -7.51
N VAL A 46 6.06 5.25 -7.26
CA VAL A 46 6.51 4.27 -6.25
C VAL A 46 7.96 3.84 -6.51
N MET A 47 8.34 3.67 -7.80
CA MET A 47 9.73 3.35 -8.19
C MET A 47 10.72 4.45 -7.83
N LYS A 48 10.39 5.71 -8.09
CA LYS A 48 11.29 6.84 -7.83
C LYS A 48 11.63 7.01 -6.36
N GLY A 49 10.65 6.71 -5.49
CA GLY A 49 10.82 6.81 -4.05
C GLY A 49 11.43 5.58 -3.39
N CYS A 50 11.53 4.44 -4.11
CA CYS A 50 11.86 3.15 -3.49
C CYS A 50 11.10 2.92 -2.18
N VAL A 51 9.78 3.21 -2.19
CA VAL A 51 9.01 3.50 -0.97
C VAL A 51 8.90 2.27 -0.05
N ALA A 52 8.84 1.06 -0.61
CA ALA A 52 8.83 -0.15 0.20
C ALA A 52 10.15 -0.35 0.98
N TYR A 53 11.30 -0.06 0.36
CA TYR A 53 12.60 -0.07 1.03
C TYR A 53 12.68 1.00 2.12
N GLU A 54 12.23 2.22 1.82
CA GLU A 54 12.26 3.32 2.77
C GLU A 54 11.47 3.01 4.04
N ILE A 55 10.29 2.39 3.92
CA ILE A 55 9.50 1.95 5.09
C ILE A 55 10.28 0.95 5.93
N VAL A 56 10.87 -0.09 5.32
CA VAL A 56 11.66 -1.08 6.06
C VAL A 56 12.90 -0.45 6.69
N ARG A 57 13.54 0.51 6.01
CA ARG A 57 14.66 1.29 6.57
C ARG A 57 14.23 2.08 7.81
N LEU A 58 13.08 2.76 7.75
CA LEU A 58 12.53 3.49 8.90
C LEU A 58 12.18 2.55 10.06
N MET A 59 11.61 1.37 9.78
CA MET A 59 11.39 0.35 10.80
C MET A 59 12.70 -0.17 11.41
N LYS A 60 13.76 -0.29 10.61
CA LYS A 60 15.10 -0.67 11.09
C LYS A 60 15.67 0.36 12.05
N ASP A 61 15.37 1.64 11.85
CA ASP A 61 15.72 2.73 12.75
C ASP A 61 14.83 2.81 14.02
N GLY A 62 13.97 1.79 14.24
CA GLY A 62 13.14 1.66 15.43
C GLY A 62 11.73 2.25 15.32
N MET A 63 11.32 2.72 14.13
CA MET A 63 9.99 3.27 13.95
C MET A 63 8.92 2.18 13.88
N HIS A 64 7.78 2.43 14.55
CA HIS A 64 6.61 1.56 14.44
C HIS A 64 6.12 1.51 12.97
N PRO A 65 5.64 0.37 12.44
CA PRO A 65 5.23 0.23 11.04
C PRO A 65 4.24 1.31 10.57
N GLN A 66 3.24 1.65 11.38
CA GLN A 66 2.28 2.70 11.05
C GLN A 66 2.95 4.06 10.84
N ALA A 67 3.81 4.46 11.77
CA ALA A 67 4.54 5.72 11.66
C ALA A 67 5.52 5.72 10.48
N ALA A 68 6.14 4.57 10.18
CA ALA A 68 7.05 4.42 9.04
C ALA A 68 6.30 4.57 7.71
N CYS A 69 5.13 3.93 7.57
CA CYS A 69 4.27 4.05 6.40
C CYS A 69 3.80 5.48 6.18
N GLU A 70 3.23 6.13 7.21
CA GLU A 70 2.76 7.51 7.11
C GLU A 70 3.89 8.46 6.75
N LYS A 71 5.03 8.33 7.40
CA LYS A 71 6.20 9.19 7.12
C LYS A 71 6.68 9.03 5.69
N ALA A 72 6.89 7.81 5.22
CA ALA A 72 7.40 7.55 3.87
C ALA A 72 6.45 8.07 2.80
N VAL A 73 5.14 7.77 2.91
CA VAL A 73 4.14 8.22 1.94
C VAL A 73 4.00 9.74 1.93
N ASN A 74 3.84 10.36 3.10
CA ASN A 74 3.63 11.81 3.17
C ASN A 74 4.83 12.60 2.69
N MET A 75 6.04 12.22 3.10
CA MET A 75 7.26 12.91 2.65
C MET A 75 7.42 12.82 1.14
N PHE A 76 7.20 11.64 0.57
CA PHE A 76 7.37 11.45 -0.85
C PHE A 76 6.25 12.10 -1.67
N ASP A 77 5.01 12.08 -1.18
CA ASP A 77 3.89 12.82 -1.77
C ASP A 77 4.18 14.32 -1.86
N LEU A 78 4.68 14.92 -0.77
CA LEU A 78 5.07 16.33 -0.74
C LEU A 78 6.22 16.61 -1.73
N GLU A 79 7.25 15.80 -1.73
CA GLU A 79 8.39 15.94 -2.66
C GLU A 79 7.97 15.91 -4.12
N LEU A 80 7.06 15.01 -4.49
CA LEU A 80 6.53 14.94 -5.86
C LEU A 80 5.69 16.18 -6.20
N LYS A 81 4.86 16.64 -5.27
CA LYS A 81 4.06 17.86 -5.44
C LYS A 81 4.94 19.11 -5.60
N GLU A 82 6.02 19.23 -4.83
CA GLU A 82 6.99 20.32 -4.97
C GLU A 82 7.70 20.28 -6.33
N ARG A 83 8.13 19.11 -6.79
CA ARG A 83 8.90 18.95 -8.03
C ARG A 83 8.08 19.14 -9.30
N ARG A 84 6.82 18.74 -9.32
CA ARG A 84 6.00 18.66 -10.55
C ARG A 84 4.54 19.06 -10.38
N GLY A 85 4.16 19.60 -9.23
CA GLY A 85 2.80 20.05 -8.96
C GLY A 85 1.80 18.95 -8.57
N GLN A 86 2.17 17.66 -8.67
CA GLN A 86 1.28 16.54 -8.36
C GLN A 86 2.03 15.28 -7.96
N ALA A 87 1.39 14.42 -7.20
CA ALA A 87 1.82 13.05 -6.92
C ALA A 87 0.79 12.06 -7.48
N GLY A 88 1.24 10.89 -7.89
CA GLY A 88 0.35 9.77 -8.22
C GLY A 88 -0.13 9.06 -6.96
N ASP A 89 -1.14 8.22 -7.13
CA ASP A 89 -1.69 7.40 -6.06
C ASP A 89 -0.62 6.46 -5.49
N MET A 90 -0.56 6.38 -4.18
CA MET A 90 0.33 5.47 -3.45
C MET A 90 -0.39 4.90 -2.23
N SER A 91 -0.38 3.58 -2.10
CA SER A 91 -0.89 2.86 -0.94
C SER A 91 0.05 1.74 -0.58
N LEU A 92 0.42 1.63 0.69
CA LEU A 92 1.40 0.65 1.15
C LEU A 92 0.93 -0.02 2.43
N VAL A 93 1.29 -1.28 2.55
CA VAL A 93 1.14 -2.06 3.77
C VAL A 93 2.51 -2.51 4.25
N ALA A 94 2.71 -2.55 5.55
CA ALA A 94 3.94 -3.04 6.16
C ALA A 94 3.66 -3.83 7.43
N MET A 95 4.58 -4.73 7.76
CA MET A 95 4.56 -5.48 9.01
C MET A 95 5.99 -5.67 9.49
N ASN A 96 6.22 -5.52 10.80
CA ASN A 96 7.52 -5.84 11.38
C ASN A 96 7.61 -7.33 11.81
N ASN A 97 8.78 -7.73 12.26
CA ASN A 97 9.03 -9.10 12.69
C ASN A 97 8.37 -9.47 14.04
N LYS A 98 7.66 -8.54 14.68
CA LYS A 98 6.87 -8.76 15.91
C LYS A 98 5.38 -8.93 15.60
N GLY A 99 4.95 -8.83 14.33
CA GLY A 99 3.55 -8.89 13.91
C GLY A 99 2.80 -7.56 14.02
N GLU A 100 3.48 -6.47 14.40
CA GLU A 100 2.87 -5.14 14.33
C GLU A 100 2.81 -4.69 12.87
N TRP A 101 1.71 -4.09 12.47
CA TRP A 101 1.47 -3.66 11.10
C TRP A 101 1.21 -2.15 10.98
N GLY A 102 1.31 -1.66 9.77
CA GLY A 102 1.01 -0.27 9.42
C GLY A 102 0.60 -0.14 7.97
N VAL A 103 -0.23 0.84 7.69
CA VAL A 103 -0.76 1.12 6.36
C VAL A 103 -0.82 2.62 6.14
N ALA A 104 -0.40 3.07 4.96
CA ALA A 104 -0.59 4.46 4.57
C ALA A 104 -0.99 4.58 3.11
N THR A 105 -1.71 5.64 2.83
CA THR A 105 -2.17 6.01 1.49
C THR A 105 -2.20 7.52 1.34
N ASN A 106 -2.03 8.03 0.13
CA ASN A 106 -2.25 9.45 -0.21
C ASN A 106 -3.57 9.70 -0.95
N ILE A 107 -4.41 8.68 -1.08
CA ILE A 107 -5.75 8.79 -1.69
C ILE A 107 -6.85 8.70 -0.62
N GLU A 108 -8.07 9.07 -0.99
CA GLU A 108 -9.22 9.14 -0.07
C GLU A 108 -9.63 7.80 0.54
N GLY A 109 -9.35 6.69 -0.14
CA GLY A 109 -9.76 5.37 0.35
C GLY A 109 -8.85 4.26 -0.13
N PHE A 110 -8.44 3.41 0.80
CA PHE A 110 -7.70 2.18 0.55
C PHE A 110 -8.21 1.08 1.46
N SER A 111 -8.43 -0.11 0.93
CA SER A 111 -8.83 -1.28 1.73
C SER A 111 -7.71 -2.30 1.81
N PHE A 112 -7.56 -2.90 2.97
CA PHE A 112 -6.58 -3.97 3.22
C PHE A 112 -7.16 -4.98 4.21
N ALA A 113 -6.55 -6.16 4.29
CA ALA A 113 -6.94 -7.19 5.25
C ALA A 113 -5.76 -7.61 6.11
N VAL A 114 -6.05 -7.91 7.36
CA VAL A 114 -5.09 -8.49 8.32
C VAL A 114 -5.64 -9.83 8.80
N ALA A 115 -4.79 -10.85 8.75
CA ALA A 115 -5.07 -12.18 9.30
C ALA A 115 -3.95 -12.59 10.26
N THR A 116 -4.28 -13.25 11.33
CA THR A 116 -3.32 -13.86 12.28
C THR A 116 -3.67 -15.34 12.49
N ALA A 117 -2.80 -16.07 13.17
CA ALA A 117 -3.07 -17.48 13.46
C ALA A 117 -4.32 -17.70 14.34
N ASP A 118 -4.64 -16.70 15.17
CA ASP A 118 -5.69 -16.78 16.19
C ASP A 118 -6.94 -15.95 15.84
N GLN A 119 -6.97 -15.34 14.65
CA GLN A 119 -8.05 -14.44 14.26
C GLN A 119 -8.36 -14.55 12.77
N GLU A 120 -9.65 -14.67 12.46
CA GLU A 120 -10.13 -14.61 11.09
C GLU A 120 -9.72 -13.29 10.40
N PRO A 121 -9.58 -13.28 9.07
CA PRO A 121 -9.21 -12.08 8.34
C PRO A 121 -10.18 -10.93 8.60
N ILE A 122 -9.64 -9.79 9.01
CA ILE A 122 -10.41 -8.55 9.17
C ILE A 122 -10.05 -7.61 8.04
N VAL A 123 -11.08 -7.09 7.37
CA VAL A 123 -10.94 -6.05 6.34
C VAL A 123 -11.05 -4.68 6.97
N TYR A 124 -10.11 -3.82 6.64
CA TYR A 124 -10.06 -2.42 7.08
C TYR A 124 -10.20 -1.49 5.89
N LEU A 125 -10.84 -0.35 6.14
CA LEU A 125 -10.88 0.81 5.27
C LEU A 125 -9.95 1.87 5.84
N THR A 126 -9.16 2.49 4.98
CA THR A 126 -8.19 3.51 5.38
C THR A 126 -8.50 4.83 4.71
N GLU A 127 -8.58 5.87 5.50
CA GLU A 127 -8.68 7.26 5.04
C GLU A 127 -7.45 8.03 5.48
N ASN A 128 -6.90 8.85 4.58
CA ASN A 128 -5.86 9.80 4.94
C ASN A 128 -6.50 11.13 5.37
N LYS A 129 -6.25 11.55 6.60
CA LYS A 129 -6.67 12.84 7.13
C LYS A 129 -5.43 13.61 7.61
N ASP A 130 -5.06 14.62 6.84
CA ASP A 130 -3.92 15.49 7.15
C ASP A 130 -2.61 14.74 7.40
N GLY A 131 -2.34 13.71 6.60
CA GLY A 131 -1.14 12.89 6.70
C GLY A 131 -1.20 11.79 7.75
N LYS A 132 -2.34 11.61 8.42
CA LYS A 132 -2.63 10.50 9.33
C LYS A 132 -3.63 9.54 8.70
N CYS A 133 -3.30 8.25 8.73
CA CYS A 133 -4.18 7.22 8.21
C CYS A 133 -5.04 6.65 9.33
N ILE A 134 -6.36 6.79 9.18
CA ILE A 134 -7.36 6.25 10.12
C ILE A 134 -7.90 4.97 9.52
N HIS A 135 -7.87 3.90 10.30
CA HIS A 135 -8.33 2.59 9.90
C HIS A 135 -9.64 2.25 10.61
N THR A 136 -10.66 1.91 9.84
CA THR A 136 -11.95 1.44 10.36
C THR A 136 -12.25 0.04 9.83
N VAL A 137 -12.85 -0.82 10.66
CA VAL A 137 -13.28 -2.15 10.21
C VAL A 137 -14.42 -1.99 9.20
N ALA A 138 -14.30 -2.68 8.06
CA ALA A 138 -15.35 -2.69 7.04
C ALA A 138 -16.63 -3.30 7.60
N SER A 139 -17.77 -2.65 7.36
CA SER A 139 -19.09 -3.21 7.72
C SER A 139 -19.44 -4.38 6.81
N GLN A 140 -20.33 -5.27 7.29
CA GLN A 140 -20.84 -6.36 6.47
C GLN A 140 -21.51 -5.83 5.18
N GLU A 141 -22.27 -4.74 5.29
CA GLU A 141 -22.90 -4.09 4.14
C GLU A 141 -21.86 -3.64 3.09
N TRP A 142 -20.74 -3.05 3.55
CA TRP A 142 -19.66 -2.67 2.64
C TRP A 142 -19.04 -3.90 1.94
N LEU A 143 -18.81 -4.97 2.70
CA LEU A 143 -18.25 -6.21 2.15
C LEU A 143 -19.17 -6.83 1.11
N ASP A 144 -20.48 -6.90 1.39
CA ASP A 144 -21.48 -7.45 0.48
C ASP A 144 -21.56 -6.64 -0.82
N ASN A 145 -21.59 -5.30 -0.71
CA ASN A 145 -21.56 -4.40 -1.86
C ASN A 145 -20.27 -4.54 -2.67
N TYR A 146 -19.11 -4.61 -2.01
CA TYR A 146 -17.83 -4.80 -2.67
C TYR A 146 -17.81 -6.12 -3.46
N MET A 147 -18.23 -7.20 -2.85
CA MET A 147 -18.28 -8.51 -3.51
C MET A 147 -19.28 -8.53 -4.69
N ALA A 148 -20.46 -7.92 -4.53
CA ALA A 148 -21.45 -7.81 -5.60
C ALA A 148 -20.88 -7.10 -6.84
N THR A 149 -20.13 -6.01 -6.66
CA THR A 149 -19.50 -5.28 -7.77
C THR A 149 -18.38 -6.06 -8.47
N ARG A 150 -17.74 -7.02 -7.79
CA ARG A 150 -16.64 -7.84 -8.33
C ARG A 150 -17.12 -9.14 -9.00
N THR A 151 -18.28 -9.64 -8.59
CA THR A 151 -18.83 -10.89 -9.09
C THR A 151 -20.02 -10.71 -10.04
N ALA A 152 -20.48 -9.46 -10.24
CA ALA A 152 -21.53 -9.15 -11.20
C ALA A 152 -21.13 -9.61 -12.62
N PRO A 153 -22.04 -10.21 -13.39
CA PRO A 153 -21.80 -10.51 -14.79
C PRO A 153 -21.40 -9.25 -15.56
N LEU A 154 -20.44 -9.37 -16.47
CA LEU A 154 -20.12 -8.28 -17.39
C LEU A 154 -21.34 -8.02 -18.27
N GLU A 155 -21.86 -6.79 -18.29
CA GLU A 155 -22.87 -6.40 -19.27
C GLU A 155 -22.24 -6.51 -20.66
N GLU A 156 -22.82 -7.36 -21.49
CA GLU A 156 -22.48 -7.39 -22.92
C GLU A 156 -22.91 -6.06 -23.54
N LYS A 157 -21.95 -5.28 -23.97
CA LYS A 157 -22.15 -4.02 -24.71
C LYS A 157 -22.16 -4.26 -26.19
#